data_99da5f21c3681217367e8b8e69f53717
#
_entry.id   99da5f21c3681217367e8b8e69f53717
#
_cell.length_a   1.000
_cell.length_b   1.000
_cell.length_c   1.000
_cell.angle_alpha   90.00
_cell.angle_beta   90.00
_cell.angle_gamma   90.00
#
_symmetry.space_group_name_H-M   'P 1'
#
loop_
_entity.id
_entity.type
_entity.pdbx_description
1 polymer ?
#
loop_
_entity_poly.entity_id
_entity_poly.type
_entity_poly.pdbx_seq_one_letter_code
_entity_poly.pdbx_strand_id
1 'polypeptide(L)'
;MNELRQTIQNELDERQQMLVKEKLNKQLAEETIDVSLPGRHIEIGSKHPLTRTIEEIEDLFLGLGYEIVNGYEVEQDHYNFEMLNLPKSHPARDMQDSFYITDEILLRTHTSPVQARTMESRHGQGPVKIICPGKVYRRDSDDATHSHQFTQIEGLVVDKNVKMSDLKGTLELLAKKLFGADREIRLRPSYFPFTEPSVEVDVSCFKCKGKGCNVCKHTGWIEILGAGMVHPNVLEMAGFDSSEYSGFAFGMGPDRIAMLKYGIEDIRHFYTNDVRFLDQFKAVEDRGDM
;
A
#
# COMPACT_ATOMS: atom_id res chain seq x y z
N MET A 1 30.13 14.34 -87.94
CA MET A 1 30.94 13.98 -86.72
C MET A 1 30.28 14.39 -85.44
N ASN A 2 29.62 15.54 -85.30
CA ASN A 2 28.94 15.96 -84.05
C ASN A 2 27.75 15.08 -83.73
N GLU A 3 26.89 14.71 -84.67
CA GLU A 3 25.72 13.87 -84.42
C GLU A 3 26.11 12.48 -83.88
N LEU A 4 27.11 11.82 -84.47
CA LEU A 4 27.57 10.52 -83.98
C LEU A 4 28.10 10.59 -82.55
N ARG A 5 28.83 11.66 -82.23
CA ARG A 5 29.33 11.89 -80.87
C ARG A 5 28.18 12.10 -79.90
N GLN A 6 27.13 12.86 -80.25
CA GLN A 6 25.97 13.08 -79.46
C GLN A 6 25.20 11.79 -79.22
N THR A 7 25.03 10.96 -80.26
CA THR A 7 24.35 9.65 -80.11
C THR A 7 25.08 8.75 -79.14
N ILE A 8 26.40 8.63 -79.28
CA ILE A 8 27.23 7.80 -78.40
C ILE A 8 27.18 8.32 -76.95
N GLN A 9 27.21 9.63 -76.76
CA GLN A 9 27.08 10.24 -75.41
C GLN A 9 25.75 9.91 -74.78
N ASN A 10 24.63 10.06 -75.51
CA ASN A 10 23.32 9.75 -75.05
C ASN A 10 23.15 8.28 -74.63
N GLU A 11 23.70 7.35 -75.49
CA GLU A 11 23.68 5.91 -75.20
C GLU A 11 24.49 5.56 -73.91
N LEU A 12 25.64 6.24 -73.76
CA LEU A 12 26.48 6.09 -72.59
C LEU A 12 25.76 6.55 -71.30
N ASP A 13 25.15 7.71 -71.38
CA ASP A 13 24.40 8.30 -70.25
C ASP A 13 23.18 7.43 -69.91
N GLU A 14 22.43 6.94 -70.88
CA GLU A 14 21.32 6.02 -70.68
C GLU A 14 21.81 4.70 -70.02
N ARG A 15 22.91 4.14 -70.53
CA ARG A 15 23.50 2.89 -70.01
C ARG A 15 23.96 3.12 -68.56
N GLN A 16 24.60 4.23 -68.29
CA GLN A 16 25.06 4.57 -66.96
C GLN A 16 23.88 4.68 -65.99
N GLN A 17 22.78 5.35 -66.34
CA GLN A 17 21.59 5.46 -65.57
C GLN A 17 20.95 4.09 -65.32
N MET A 18 20.89 3.22 -66.31
CA MET A 18 20.38 1.86 -66.12
C MET A 18 21.23 1.05 -65.12
N LEU A 19 22.57 1.09 -65.25
CA LEU A 19 23.45 0.39 -64.33
C LEU A 19 23.34 0.92 -62.89
N VAL A 20 23.22 2.22 -62.69
CA VAL A 20 23.00 2.83 -61.38
C VAL A 20 21.68 2.35 -60.78
N LYS A 21 20.62 2.32 -61.58
CA LYS A 21 19.31 1.84 -61.16
C LYS A 21 19.29 0.35 -60.81
N GLU A 22 19.96 -0.48 -61.63
CA GLU A 22 20.13 -1.92 -61.35
C GLU A 22 20.89 -2.15 -60.04
N LYS A 23 21.99 -1.43 -59.83
CA LYS A 23 22.77 -1.51 -58.60
C LYS A 23 21.98 -1.12 -57.40
N LEU A 24 21.22 -0.01 -57.50
CA LEU A 24 20.34 0.47 -56.41
C LEU A 24 19.24 -0.55 -56.09
N ASN A 25 18.56 -1.10 -57.11
CA ASN A 25 17.54 -2.11 -56.95
C ASN A 25 18.08 -3.39 -56.28
N LYS A 26 19.30 -3.82 -56.68
CA LYS A 26 19.95 -4.97 -56.05
C LYS A 26 20.26 -4.69 -54.58
N GLN A 27 20.79 -3.52 -54.26
CA GLN A 27 21.07 -3.11 -52.90
C GLN A 27 19.82 -3.04 -52.07
N LEU A 28 18.74 -2.42 -52.58
CA LEU A 28 17.43 -2.35 -51.88
C LEU A 28 16.83 -3.74 -51.63
N ALA A 29 17.00 -4.68 -52.56
CA ALA A 29 16.54 -6.05 -52.38
C ALA A 29 17.33 -6.81 -51.29
N GLU A 30 18.65 -6.57 -51.21
CA GLU A 30 19.52 -7.13 -50.18
C GLU A 30 19.28 -6.51 -48.80
N GLU A 31 18.90 -5.24 -48.75
CA GLU A 31 18.60 -4.49 -47.52
C GLU A 31 17.12 -4.60 -47.10
N THR A 32 16.29 -5.37 -47.78
CA THR A 32 14.89 -5.55 -47.45
C THR A 32 14.72 -6.19 -46.08
N ILE A 33 14.07 -5.51 -45.16
CA ILE A 33 13.72 -6.01 -43.82
C ILE A 33 12.25 -6.43 -43.82
N ASP A 34 11.98 -7.61 -43.29
CA ASP A 34 10.61 -8.06 -43.09
C ASP A 34 9.96 -7.29 -41.95
N VAL A 35 9.16 -6.29 -42.32
CA VAL A 35 8.41 -5.42 -41.35
C VAL A 35 7.17 -6.10 -40.80
N SER A 36 6.78 -7.27 -41.30
CA SER A 36 5.67 -8.06 -40.76
C SER A 36 6.02 -8.82 -39.48
N LEU A 37 7.32 -8.99 -39.22
CA LEU A 37 7.77 -9.59 -37.97
C LEU A 37 7.49 -8.65 -36.82
N PRO A 38 6.88 -9.17 -35.70
CA PRO A 38 6.62 -8.35 -34.54
C PRO A 38 7.94 -7.78 -33.99
N GLY A 39 7.93 -6.52 -33.60
CA GLY A 39 9.06 -5.87 -32.94
C GLY A 39 9.38 -6.56 -31.60
N ARG A 40 10.53 -6.23 -31.02
CA ARG A 40 10.90 -6.71 -29.70
C ARG A 40 9.83 -6.29 -28.69
N HIS A 41 9.17 -7.26 -28.05
CA HIS A 41 8.19 -6.99 -27.02
C HIS A 41 8.89 -6.32 -25.82
N ILE A 42 8.48 -5.11 -25.49
CA ILE A 42 8.93 -4.43 -24.29
C ILE A 42 7.95 -4.80 -23.18
N GLU A 43 8.42 -5.52 -22.17
CA GLU A 43 7.61 -5.81 -21.01
C GLU A 43 7.38 -4.53 -20.20
N ILE A 44 6.11 -4.17 -19.99
CA ILE A 44 5.74 -3.07 -19.13
C ILE A 44 5.69 -3.62 -17.70
N GLY A 45 6.44 -3.00 -16.79
CA GLY A 45 6.41 -3.33 -15.37
C GLY A 45 5.06 -3.00 -14.75
N SER A 46 4.72 -3.67 -13.64
CA SER A 46 3.52 -3.38 -12.85
C SER A 46 3.90 -3.04 -11.41
N LYS A 47 3.02 -2.30 -10.72
CA LYS A 47 3.20 -2.01 -9.30
C LYS A 47 3.06 -3.31 -8.49
N HIS A 48 3.88 -3.46 -7.46
CA HIS A 48 3.77 -4.54 -6.49
C HIS A 48 2.34 -4.57 -5.88
N PRO A 49 1.71 -5.74 -5.66
CA PRO A 49 0.33 -5.82 -5.15
C PRO A 49 0.14 -5.11 -3.80
N LEU A 50 1.14 -5.17 -2.92
CA LEU A 50 1.11 -4.44 -1.65
C LEU A 50 1.14 -2.91 -1.86
N THR A 51 2.02 -2.40 -2.74
CA THR A 51 2.07 -0.97 -3.08
C THR A 51 0.73 -0.49 -3.64
N ARG A 52 0.11 -1.26 -4.53
CA ARG A 52 -1.21 -0.96 -5.09
C ARG A 52 -2.30 -0.89 -4.01
N THR A 53 -2.25 -1.81 -3.03
CA THR A 53 -3.20 -1.82 -1.90
C THR A 53 -2.99 -0.61 -0.99
N ILE A 54 -1.74 -0.23 -0.71
CA ILE A 54 -1.41 0.94 0.10
C ILE A 54 -1.93 2.22 -0.59
N GLU A 55 -1.60 2.41 -1.87
CA GLU A 55 -2.05 3.57 -2.65
C GLU A 55 -3.58 3.69 -2.69
N GLU A 56 -4.30 2.57 -2.84
CA GLU A 56 -5.77 2.57 -2.82
C GLU A 56 -6.34 3.03 -1.47
N ILE A 57 -5.68 2.67 -0.36
CA ILE A 57 -6.05 3.12 0.98
C ILE A 57 -5.71 4.60 1.16
N GLU A 58 -4.53 5.02 0.73
CA GLU A 58 -4.08 6.41 0.77
C GLU A 58 -5.04 7.32 -0.02
N ASP A 59 -5.39 6.96 -1.24
CA ASP A 59 -6.33 7.70 -2.10
C ASP A 59 -7.70 7.86 -1.45
N LEU A 60 -8.20 6.80 -0.79
CA LEU A 60 -9.45 6.88 -0.04
C LEU A 60 -9.37 7.93 1.06
N PHE A 61 -8.33 7.86 1.89
CA PHE A 61 -8.20 8.75 3.06
C PHE A 61 -7.87 10.20 2.64
N LEU A 62 -7.08 10.40 1.58
CA LEU A 62 -6.89 11.73 0.97
C LEU A 62 -8.24 12.31 0.52
N GLY A 63 -9.09 11.51 -0.12
CA GLY A 63 -10.45 11.91 -0.50
C GLY A 63 -11.36 12.25 0.69
N LEU A 64 -11.08 11.71 1.88
CA LEU A 64 -11.75 12.03 3.13
C LEU A 64 -11.10 13.21 3.88
N GLY A 65 -10.06 13.83 3.34
CA GLY A 65 -9.37 14.99 3.91
C GLY A 65 -8.35 14.63 5.00
N TYR A 66 -7.77 13.43 4.95
CA TYR A 66 -6.63 13.07 5.80
C TYR A 66 -5.32 13.52 5.16
N GLU A 67 -4.33 13.84 5.98
CA GLU A 67 -2.94 14.04 5.56
C GLU A 67 -2.19 12.70 5.66
N ILE A 68 -1.31 12.41 4.71
CA ILE A 68 -0.39 11.26 4.80
C ILE A 68 0.89 11.73 5.47
N VAL A 69 1.24 11.12 6.59
CA VAL A 69 2.42 11.47 7.37
C VAL A 69 3.35 10.27 7.49
N ASN A 70 4.60 10.44 7.06
CA ASN A 70 5.64 9.44 7.20
C ASN A 70 6.48 9.68 8.46
N GLY A 71 7.09 8.62 8.99
CA GLY A 71 7.95 8.70 10.18
C GLY A 71 9.13 7.75 10.13
N TYR A 72 9.89 7.73 11.21
CA TYR A 72 11.12 6.94 11.32
C TYR A 72 10.82 5.47 11.59
N GLU A 73 11.55 4.57 10.95
CA GLU A 73 11.49 3.13 11.23
C GLU A 73 12.33 2.77 12.47
N VAL A 74 13.44 3.46 12.67
CA VAL A 74 14.23 3.41 13.91
C VAL A 74 13.69 4.49 14.84
N GLU A 75 13.12 4.09 15.96
CA GLU A 75 12.35 4.97 16.81
C GLU A 75 12.84 4.91 18.28
N GLN A 76 12.50 5.94 19.03
CA GLN A 76 12.72 5.98 20.47
C GLN A 76 11.60 5.21 21.20
N ASP A 77 11.97 4.48 22.26
CA ASP A 77 11.05 3.80 23.15
C ASP A 77 9.96 4.73 23.69
N HIS A 78 10.33 5.99 23.96
CA HIS A 78 9.43 7.04 24.39
C HIS A 78 8.21 7.20 23.45
N TYR A 79 8.44 7.35 22.14
CA TYR A 79 7.35 7.50 21.17
C TYR A 79 6.67 6.18 20.82
N ASN A 80 7.42 5.08 20.83
CA ASN A 80 6.86 3.78 20.49
C ASN A 80 5.97 3.20 21.59
N PHE A 81 6.19 3.59 22.85
CA PHE A 81 5.47 3.04 23.99
C PHE A 81 4.98 4.08 25.00
N GLU A 82 5.86 4.89 25.58
CA GLU A 82 5.48 5.77 26.70
C GLU A 82 4.38 6.75 26.33
N MET A 83 4.52 7.47 25.20
CA MET A 83 3.51 8.39 24.67
C MET A 83 2.19 7.72 24.25
N LEU A 84 2.15 6.40 24.25
CA LEU A 84 0.98 5.58 23.94
C LEU A 84 0.40 4.88 25.17
N ASN A 85 0.59 5.50 26.35
CA ASN A 85 0.10 4.98 27.62
C ASN A 85 0.66 3.58 28.00
N LEU A 86 1.90 3.30 27.57
CA LEU A 86 2.64 2.07 27.83
C LEU A 86 3.94 2.38 28.60
N PRO A 87 3.88 2.68 29.92
CA PRO A 87 5.08 2.95 30.72
C PRO A 87 6.01 1.73 30.77
N LYS A 88 7.29 1.94 31.15
CA LYS A 88 8.34 0.89 31.10
C LYS A 88 7.97 -0.41 31.84
N SER A 89 7.14 -0.34 32.84
CA SER A 89 6.67 -1.52 33.63
C SER A 89 5.37 -2.16 33.12
N HIS A 90 4.81 -1.69 32.01
CA HIS A 90 3.52 -2.18 31.54
C HIS A 90 3.64 -3.57 30.89
N PRO A 91 2.83 -4.58 31.32
CA PRO A 91 2.95 -5.97 30.81
C PRO A 91 2.73 -6.08 29.28
N ALA A 92 1.95 -5.19 28.68
CA ALA A 92 1.70 -5.23 27.25
C ALA A 92 2.94 -4.95 26.40
N ARG A 93 4.05 -4.45 26.96
CA ARG A 93 5.34 -4.33 26.27
C ARG A 93 5.94 -5.67 25.92
N ASP A 94 5.83 -6.64 26.86
CA ASP A 94 6.36 -8.00 26.65
C ASP A 94 5.58 -8.76 25.57
N MET A 95 4.33 -8.37 25.34
CA MET A 95 3.50 -8.94 24.27
C MET A 95 3.89 -8.45 22.86
N GLN A 96 4.64 -7.35 22.78
CA GLN A 96 5.18 -6.84 21.52
C GLN A 96 6.65 -7.21 21.40
N ASP A 97 6.95 -8.39 20.92
CA ASP A 97 8.31 -8.84 20.64
C ASP A 97 9.05 -7.83 19.78
N SER A 98 9.88 -6.97 20.41
CA SER A 98 10.49 -5.80 19.80
C SER A 98 11.96 -6.03 19.48
N PHE A 99 12.44 -5.48 18.37
CA PHE A 99 13.87 -5.43 18.05
C PHE A 99 14.49 -4.16 18.63
N TYR A 100 15.13 -4.27 19.78
CA TYR A 100 15.88 -3.20 20.40
C TYR A 100 17.30 -3.11 19.82
N ILE A 101 17.74 -1.88 19.50
CA ILE A 101 19.10 -1.54 19.10
C ILE A 101 19.89 -1.13 20.34
N THR A 102 19.26 -0.34 21.23
CA THR A 102 19.74 0.02 22.56
C THR A 102 18.57 -0.05 23.53
N ASP A 103 18.78 0.20 24.82
CA ASP A 103 17.69 0.19 25.82
C ASP A 103 16.59 1.24 25.54
N GLU A 104 16.86 2.23 24.68
CA GLU A 104 15.94 3.34 24.37
C GLU A 104 15.62 3.48 22.89
N ILE A 105 16.26 2.72 22.02
CA ILE A 105 16.08 2.78 20.56
C ILE A 105 15.73 1.40 20.02
N LEU A 106 14.68 1.33 19.22
CA LEU A 106 14.16 0.09 18.63
C LEU A 106 13.71 0.28 17.20
N LEU A 107 13.47 -0.82 16.50
CA LEU A 107 12.67 -0.82 15.29
C LEU A 107 11.20 -0.71 15.70
N ARG A 108 10.46 0.26 15.16
CA ARG A 108 9.06 0.51 15.56
C ARG A 108 8.19 -0.74 15.35
N THR A 109 7.34 -1.04 16.33
CA THR A 109 6.44 -2.21 16.31
C THR A 109 5.08 -1.91 15.69
N HIS A 110 4.79 -0.63 15.49
CA HIS A 110 3.59 -0.05 14.88
C HIS A 110 3.90 1.35 14.36
N THR A 111 2.99 1.95 13.60
CA THR A 111 3.18 3.31 13.06
C THR A 111 2.67 4.40 14.00
N SER A 112 2.14 4.05 15.18
CA SER A 112 1.65 4.98 16.21
C SER A 112 2.67 6.04 16.69
N PRO A 113 4.00 5.81 16.68
CA PRO A 113 4.97 6.89 16.96
C PRO A 113 4.79 8.13 16.07
N VAL A 114 4.37 7.92 14.82
CA VAL A 114 4.08 9.04 13.89
C VAL A 114 2.88 9.85 14.37
N GLN A 115 1.85 9.17 14.91
CA GLN A 115 0.69 9.83 15.50
C GLN A 115 1.10 10.66 16.72
N ALA A 116 1.89 10.08 17.64
CA ALA A 116 2.36 10.77 18.84
C ALA A 116 3.18 12.01 18.49
N ARG A 117 4.15 11.90 17.57
CA ARG A 117 4.98 13.03 17.10
C ARG A 117 4.14 14.11 16.41
N THR A 118 3.16 13.70 15.61
CA THR A 118 2.29 14.66 14.92
C THR A 118 1.43 15.42 15.91
N MET A 119 0.82 14.75 16.88
CA MET A 119 0.05 15.41 17.93
C MET A 119 0.92 16.38 18.75
N GLU A 120 2.11 15.95 19.19
CA GLU A 120 3.05 16.80 19.93
C GLU A 120 3.42 18.05 19.12
N SER A 121 3.69 17.91 17.82
CA SER A 121 4.03 19.04 16.94
C SER A 121 2.91 20.07 16.78
N ARG A 122 1.66 19.70 17.05
CA ARG A 122 0.50 20.61 17.02
C ARG A 122 0.34 21.42 18.31
N HIS A 123 1.14 21.16 19.35
CA HIS A 123 1.13 21.91 20.62
C HIS A 123 -0.28 22.07 21.23
N GLY A 124 -1.05 21.00 21.26
CA GLY A 124 -2.42 20.99 21.79
C GLY A 124 -3.46 21.68 20.92
N GLN A 125 -3.16 21.99 19.66
CA GLN A 125 -4.07 22.63 18.72
C GLN A 125 -4.55 21.66 17.65
N GLY A 126 -5.85 21.44 17.57
CA GLY A 126 -6.49 20.65 16.53
C GLY A 126 -7.03 21.48 15.36
N PRO A 127 -7.59 20.84 14.33
CA PRO A 127 -7.74 19.38 14.23
C PRO A 127 -6.47 18.66 13.79
N VAL A 128 -6.35 17.37 14.15
CA VAL A 128 -5.40 16.41 13.59
C VAL A 128 -6.18 15.36 12.83
N LYS A 129 -5.85 15.11 11.58
CA LYS A 129 -6.52 14.10 10.75
C LYS A 129 -5.52 13.50 9.78
N ILE A 130 -4.94 12.38 10.17
CA ILE A 130 -3.78 11.79 9.48
C ILE A 130 -3.94 10.29 9.28
N ILE A 131 -3.25 9.76 8.26
CA ILE A 131 -2.87 8.35 8.16
C ILE A 131 -1.35 8.24 8.11
N CYS A 132 -0.84 7.15 8.67
CA CYS A 132 0.59 6.88 8.82
C CYS A 132 0.91 5.51 8.21
N PRO A 133 1.18 5.44 6.90
CA PRO A 133 1.65 4.20 6.28
C PRO A 133 3.12 3.97 6.59
N GLY A 134 3.52 2.70 6.73
CA GLY A 134 4.92 2.37 6.87
C GLY A 134 5.21 0.94 7.31
N LYS A 135 6.48 0.56 7.19
CA LYS A 135 6.97 -0.73 7.66
C LYS A 135 7.09 -0.75 9.18
N VAL A 136 6.79 -1.90 9.74
CA VAL A 136 6.89 -2.19 11.18
C VAL A 136 7.56 -3.53 11.39
N TYR A 137 8.09 -3.76 12.59
CA TYR A 137 8.99 -4.88 12.87
C TYR A 137 8.61 -5.54 14.19
N ARG A 138 8.49 -6.87 14.18
CA ARG A 138 8.24 -7.67 15.38
C ARG A 138 9.10 -8.94 15.33
N ARG A 139 9.58 -9.43 16.46
CA ARG A 139 10.39 -10.68 16.53
C ARG A 139 9.55 -11.94 16.35
N ASP A 140 8.53 -11.88 15.53
CA ASP A 140 7.73 -13.03 15.17
C ASP A 140 8.52 -13.97 14.26
N SER A 141 8.25 -15.26 14.36
CA SER A 141 8.76 -16.23 13.40
C SER A 141 8.00 -16.14 12.10
N ASP A 142 8.72 -16.17 10.97
CA ASP A 142 8.10 -16.11 9.65
C ASP A 142 7.32 -17.39 9.35
N ASP A 143 6.02 -17.24 9.12
CA ASP A 143 5.13 -18.30 8.64
C ASP A 143 4.23 -17.78 7.50
N ALA A 144 3.19 -18.53 7.14
CA ALA A 144 2.28 -18.13 6.08
C ALA A 144 1.44 -16.87 6.40
N THR A 145 1.32 -16.51 7.69
CA THR A 145 0.45 -15.43 8.18
C THR A 145 1.19 -14.35 8.96
N HIS A 146 2.43 -14.62 9.37
CA HIS A 146 3.28 -13.71 10.13
C HIS A 146 4.60 -13.48 9.42
N SER A 147 5.12 -12.27 9.55
CA SER A 147 6.46 -11.90 9.09
C SER A 147 7.10 -10.95 10.12
N HIS A 148 8.40 -11.10 10.35
CA HIS A 148 9.16 -10.20 11.22
C HIS A 148 9.16 -8.75 10.73
N GLN A 149 8.87 -8.54 9.45
CA GLN A 149 8.63 -7.26 8.82
C GLN A 149 7.32 -7.29 8.06
N PHE A 150 6.45 -6.32 8.28
CA PHE A 150 5.21 -6.16 7.52
C PHE A 150 4.85 -4.66 7.41
N THR A 151 3.79 -4.35 6.70
CA THR A 151 3.33 -2.96 6.54
C THR A 151 2.12 -2.71 7.42
N GLN A 152 2.04 -1.52 7.98
CA GLN A 152 0.89 -1.04 8.74
C GLN A 152 0.46 0.33 8.24
N ILE A 153 -0.84 0.59 8.24
CA ILE A 153 -1.41 1.93 8.07
C ILE A 153 -2.25 2.20 9.30
N GLU A 154 -1.88 3.22 10.05
CA GLU A 154 -2.70 3.71 11.15
C GLU A 154 -3.32 5.05 10.81
N GLY A 155 -4.52 5.28 11.28
CA GLY A 155 -5.22 6.55 11.16
C GLY A 155 -5.52 7.15 12.51
N LEU A 156 -5.47 8.48 12.58
CA LEU A 156 -5.77 9.27 13.77
C LEU A 156 -6.63 10.48 13.39
N VAL A 157 -7.66 10.69 14.16
CA VAL A 157 -8.43 11.93 14.16
C VAL A 157 -8.50 12.46 15.60
N VAL A 158 -8.11 13.72 15.80
CA VAL A 158 -8.27 14.45 17.06
C VAL A 158 -8.91 15.79 16.75
N ASP A 159 -10.08 16.04 17.34
CA ASP A 159 -10.80 17.30 17.20
C ASP A 159 -11.79 17.46 18.39
N LYS A 160 -12.52 18.55 18.42
CA LYS A 160 -13.59 18.76 19.39
C LYS A 160 -14.80 17.87 19.05
N ASN A 161 -15.36 17.21 20.08
CA ASN A 161 -16.57 16.39 19.96
C ASN A 161 -16.49 15.17 19.00
N VAL A 162 -15.32 14.60 18.75
CA VAL A 162 -15.17 13.35 18.01
C VAL A 162 -15.80 12.19 18.79
N LYS A 163 -16.58 11.34 18.10
CA LYS A 163 -17.37 10.26 18.72
C LYS A 163 -17.06 8.90 18.09
N MET A 164 -17.40 7.85 18.78
CA MET A 164 -17.33 6.47 18.30
C MET A 164 -18.15 6.24 17.01
N SER A 165 -19.22 7.03 16.79
CA SER A 165 -19.99 7.01 15.55
C SER A 165 -19.19 7.49 14.34
N ASP A 166 -18.27 8.44 14.54
CA ASP A 166 -17.44 8.99 13.47
C ASP A 166 -16.37 7.96 13.05
N LEU A 167 -15.78 7.27 14.05
CA LEU A 167 -14.93 6.10 13.79
C LEU A 167 -15.69 5.03 13.00
N LYS A 168 -16.89 4.63 13.47
CA LYS A 168 -17.69 3.62 12.79
C LYS A 168 -17.98 4.02 11.34
N GLY A 169 -18.43 5.25 11.10
CA GLY A 169 -18.71 5.74 9.74
C GLY A 169 -17.49 5.73 8.82
N THR A 170 -16.33 6.14 9.33
CA THR A 170 -15.05 6.09 8.61
C THR A 170 -14.70 4.65 8.21
N LEU A 171 -14.82 3.71 9.14
CA LEU A 171 -14.47 2.30 8.88
C LEU A 171 -15.49 1.58 7.98
N GLU A 172 -16.77 1.97 8.01
CA GLU A 172 -17.78 1.49 7.06
C GLU A 172 -17.45 1.91 5.62
N LEU A 173 -17.02 3.15 5.42
CA LEU A 173 -16.57 3.64 4.11
C LEU A 173 -15.34 2.87 3.62
N LEU A 174 -14.36 2.67 4.48
CA LEU A 174 -13.16 1.87 4.18
C LEU A 174 -13.54 0.45 3.75
N ALA A 175 -14.36 -0.24 4.55
CA ALA A 175 -14.76 -1.61 4.27
C ALA A 175 -15.50 -1.75 2.94
N LYS A 176 -16.42 -0.82 2.63
CA LYS A 176 -17.16 -0.79 1.36
C LYS A 176 -16.25 -0.53 0.16
N LYS A 177 -15.27 0.36 0.31
CA LYS A 177 -14.32 0.67 -0.75
C LYS A 177 -13.39 -0.51 -1.07
N LEU A 178 -12.84 -1.15 -0.04
CA LEU A 178 -11.85 -2.23 -0.21
C LEU A 178 -12.47 -3.58 -0.59
N PHE A 179 -13.66 -3.88 -0.06
CA PHE A 179 -14.25 -5.22 -0.17
C PHE A 179 -15.62 -5.27 -0.86
N GLY A 180 -16.13 -4.12 -1.31
CA GLY A 180 -17.38 -4.00 -2.05
C GLY A 180 -18.52 -3.33 -1.28
N ALA A 181 -19.44 -2.70 -2.02
CA ALA A 181 -20.51 -1.84 -1.48
C ALA A 181 -21.45 -2.54 -0.49
N ASP A 182 -21.64 -3.85 -0.61
CA ASP A 182 -22.53 -4.65 0.24
C ASP A 182 -21.85 -5.12 1.54
N ARG A 183 -20.69 -4.59 1.88
CA ARG A 183 -19.97 -5.01 3.09
C ARG A 183 -20.51 -4.30 4.32
N GLU A 184 -20.67 -5.09 5.36
CA GLU A 184 -21.04 -4.64 6.70
C GLU A 184 -19.83 -4.79 7.62
N ILE A 185 -19.74 -3.91 8.63
CA ILE A 185 -18.76 -4.04 9.70
C ILE A 185 -19.43 -4.43 11.01
N ARG A 186 -18.68 -5.10 11.87
CA ARG A 186 -19.04 -5.43 13.24
C ARG A 186 -17.91 -4.99 14.16
N LEU A 187 -18.27 -4.26 15.21
CA LEU A 187 -17.34 -3.85 16.26
C LEU A 187 -17.45 -4.84 17.42
N ARG A 188 -16.34 -5.45 17.81
CA ARG A 188 -16.23 -6.32 18.98
C ARG A 188 -15.41 -5.60 20.06
N PRO A 189 -15.85 -5.58 21.32
CA PRO A 189 -15.05 -5.02 22.41
C PRO A 189 -13.67 -5.69 22.48
N SER A 190 -12.63 -4.87 22.67
CA SER A 190 -11.25 -5.29 22.84
C SER A 190 -10.54 -4.39 23.86
N TYR A 191 -9.26 -4.61 24.07
CA TYR A 191 -8.43 -3.78 24.94
C TYR A 191 -7.11 -3.43 24.25
N PHE A 192 -6.85 -2.11 24.15
CA PHE A 192 -5.55 -1.58 23.79
C PHE A 192 -5.20 -0.45 24.78
N PRO A 193 -3.95 -0.38 25.27
CA PRO A 193 -3.57 0.62 26.29
C PRO A 193 -3.76 2.08 25.85
N PHE A 194 -3.68 2.33 24.55
CA PHE A 194 -3.74 3.66 23.95
C PHE A 194 -5.16 4.09 23.49
N THR A 195 -6.15 3.22 23.65
CA THR A 195 -7.57 3.52 23.30
C THR A 195 -8.54 3.08 24.39
N GLU A 196 -9.61 3.86 24.60
CA GLU A 196 -10.74 3.54 25.51
C GLU A 196 -12.01 4.28 25.07
N PRO A 197 -13.08 3.56 24.64
CA PRO A 197 -13.16 2.12 24.44
C PRO A 197 -12.36 1.64 23.23
N SER A 198 -11.89 0.38 23.31
CA SER A 198 -11.18 -0.30 22.23
C SER A 198 -12.09 -1.31 21.54
N VAL A 199 -11.93 -1.49 20.25
CA VAL A 199 -12.68 -2.46 19.45
C VAL A 199 -11.80 -3.14 18.42
N GLU A 200 -12.09 -4.40 18.15
CA GLU A 200 -11.69 -5.09 16.95
C GLU A 200 -12.80 -4.97 15.91
N VAL A 201 -12.42 -4.82 14.66
CA VAL A 201 -13.32 -4.56 13.56
C VAL A 201 -13.31 -5.72 12.59
N ASP A 202 -14.46 -6.35 12.45
CA ASP A 202 -14.70 -7.43 11.49
C ASP A 202 -15.49 -6.89 10.31
N VAL A 203 -15.17 -7.40 9.11
CA VAL A 203 -15.98 -7.20 7.89
C VAL A 203 -16.74 -8.48 7.56
N SER A 204 -17.96 -8.35 7.02
CA SER A 204 -18.72 -9.49 6.52
C SER A 204 -17.95 -10.20 5.40
N CYS A 205 -17.83 -11.54 5.50
CA CYS A 205 -16.99 -12.31 4.60
C CYS A 205 -17.39 -12.11 3.14
N PHE A 206 -16.46 -11.66 2.32
CA PHE A 206 -16.68 -11.39 0.90
C PHE A 206 -16.90 -12.67 0.08
N LYS A 207 -16.34 -13.82 0.50
CA LYS A 207 -16.45 -15.09 -0.22
C LYS A 207 -17.83 -15.76 0.00
N CYS A 208 -18.32 -15.80 1.23
CA CYS A 208 -19.55 -16.50 1.57
C CYS A 208 -20.74 -15.57 1.87
N LYS A 209 -20.55 -14.25 1.80
CA LYS A 209 -21.56 -13.23 2.10
C LYS A 209 -22.24 -13.46 3.47
N GLY A 210 -21.44 -13.75 4.49
CA GLY A 210 -21.89 -13.97 5.85
C GLY A 210 -22.40 -15.38 6.18
N LYS A 211 -22.48 -16.31 5.20
CA LYS A 211 -23.02 -17.67 5.42
C LYS A 211 -22.08 -18.63 6.13
N GLY A 212 -20.81 -18.29 6.25
CA GLY A 212 -19.75 -19.14 6.79
C GLY A 212 -19.02 -19.96 5.70
N CYS A 213 -17.70 -19.93 5.71
CA CYS A 213 -16.83 -20.72 4.82
C CYS A 213 -15.45 -20.89 5.46
N ASN A 214 -14.55 -21.65 4.83
CA ASN A 214 -13.19 -21.87 5.33
C ASN A 214 -12.39 -20.57 5.50
N VAL A 215 -12.58 -19.57 4.63
CA VAL A 215 -11.88 -18.29 4.70
C VAL A 215 -12.21 -17.52 5.99
N CYS A 216 -13.48 -17.52 6.38
CA CYS A 216 -13.93 -16.88 7.63
C CYS A 216 -14.03 -17.87 8.80
N LYS A 217 -13.45 -19.07 8.69
CA LYS A 217 -13.53 -20.13 9.71
C LYS A 217 -14.97 -20.40 10.17
N HIS A 218 -15.91 -20.39 9.20
CA HIS A 218 -17.35 -20.60 9.36
C HIS A 218 -18.09 -19.53 10.21
N THR A 219 -17.43 -18.43 10.58
CA THR A 219 -18.07 -17.37 11.39
C THR A 219 -18.92 -16.39 10.59
N GLY A 220 -18.69 -16.30 9.26
CA GLY A 220 -19.27 -15.28 8.39
C GLY A 220 -18.57 -13.92 8.45
N TRP A 221 -17.57 -13.74 9.34
CA TRP A 221 -16.86 -12.49 9.59
C TRP A 221 -15.35 -12.68 9.51
N ILE A 222 -14.65 -11.64 9.09
CA ILE A 222 -13.19 -11.61 8.98
C ILE A 222 -12.69 -10.37 9.72
N GLU A 223 -11.85 -10.57 10.72
CA GLU A 223 -11.15 -9.47 11.40
C GLU A 223 -10.15 -8.79 10.44
N ILE A 224 -10.22 -7.46 10.38
CA ILE A 224 -9.41 -6.65 9.47
C ILE A 224 -8.52 -5.63 10.18
N LEU A 225 -8.93 -5.13 11.35
CA LEU A 225 -8.19 -4.08 12.06
C LEU A 225 -8.62 -3.91 13.52
N GLY A 226 -7.74 -3.27 14.31
CA GLY A 226 -8.05 -2.76 15.63
C GLY A 226 -8.31 -1.26 15.61
N ALA A 227 -9.20 -0.76 16.48
CA ALA A 227 -9.57 0.65 16.56
C ALA A 227 -10.07 1.04 17.96
N GLY A 228 -10.26 2.34 18.19
CA GLY A 228 -10.88 2.82 19.43
C GLY A 228 -10.85 4.33 19.56
N MET A 229 -11.46 4.85 20.61
CA MET A 229 -11.31 6.24 20.99
C MET A 229 -9.94 6.43 21.64
N VAL A 230 -9.23 7.50 21.31
CA VAL A 230 -7.90 7.78 21.86
C VAL A 230 -8.01 7.96 23.37
N HIS A 231 -7.14 7.26 24.12
CA HIS A 231 -7.13 7.33 25.57
C HIS A 231 -6.79 8.75 26.04
N PRO A 232 -7.47 9.31 27.06
CA PRO A 232 -7.20 10.67 27.57
C PRO A 232 -5.71 10.93 27.88
N ASN A 233 -5.03 9.98 28.51
CA ASN A 233 -3.60 10.09 28.82
C ASN A 233 -2.74 10.32 27.57
N VAL A 234 -3.09 9.71 26.43
CA VAL A 234 -2.35 9.89 25.15
C VAL A 234 -2.54 11.30 24.63
N LEU A 235 -3.75 11.86 24.75
CA LEU A 235 -4.02 13.25 24.37
C LEU A 235 -3.23 14.22 25.27
N GLU A 236 -3.27 14.02 26.59
CA GLU A 236 -2.60 14.87 27.57
C GLU A 236 -1.09 14.83 27.42
N MET A 237 -0.49 13.64 27.23
CA MET A 237 0.95 13.51 26.98
C MET A 237 1.39 14.24 25.70
N ALA A 238 0.51 14.31 24.70
CA ALA A 238 0.74 15.04 23.47
C ALA A 238 0.39 16.54 23.55
N GLY A 239 -0.03 17.03 24.73
CA GLY A 239 -0.32 18.44 25.01
C GLY A 239 -1.76 18.89 24.69
N PHE A 240 -2.66 17.97 24.36
CA PHE A 240 -4.09 18.27 24.15
C PHE A 240 -4.86 18.20 25.47
N ASP A 241 -5.78 19.14 25.70
CA ASP A 241 -6.70 19.09 26.83
C ASP A 241 -7.79 18.04 26.56
N SER A 242 -7.74 16.91 27.28
CA SER A 242 -8.67 15.82 27.12
C SER A 242 -10.13 16.15 27.52
N SER A 243 -10.36 17.30 28.19
CA SER A 243 -11.68 17.80 28.47
C SER A 243 -12.36 18.53 27.29
N GLU A 244 -11.54 19.07 26.36
CA GLU A 244 -11.99 19.77 25.16
C GLU A 244 -11.88 18.91 23.88
N TYR A 245 -10.81 18.10 23.80
CA TYR A 245 -10.50 17.30 22.63
C TYR A 245 -10.80 15.83 22.88
N SER A 246 -11.29 15.19 21.84
CA SER A 246 -11.45 13.75 21.76
C SER A 246 -10.92 13.25 20.43
N GLY A 247 -10.71 11.97 20.27
CA GLY A 247 -10.20 11.44 19.04
C GLY A 247 -10.49 9.95 18.89
N PHE A 248 -10.28 9.44 17.70
CA PHE A 248 -10.23 8.02 17.43
C PHE A 248 -8.98 7.64 16.66
N ALA A 249 -8.56 6.40 16.84
CA ALA A 249 -7.47 5.79 16.08
C ALA A 249 -7.86 4.41 15.60
N PHE A 250 -7.22 3.96 14.51
CA PHE A 250 -7.35 2.62 13.96
C PHE A 250 -6.02 2.19 13.33
N GLY A 251 -5.78 0.88 13.30
CA GLY A 251 -4.56 0.33 12.69
C GLY A 251 -4.85 -0.94 11.91
N MET A 252 -4.44 -0.97 10.64
CA MET A 252 -4.64 -2.10 9.73
C MET A 252 -3.33 -2.56 9.09
N GLY A 253 -3.27 -3.86 8.73
CA GLY A 253 -2.17 -4.44 7.95
C GLY A 253 -2.54 -4.50 6.46
N PRO A 254 -1.99 -3.64 5.60
CA PRO A 254 -2.20 -3.72 4.14
C PRO A 254 -1.83 -5.08 3.57
N ASP A 255 -0.84 -5.77 4.12
CA ASP A 255 -0.48 -7.15 3.77
C ASP A 255 -1.68 -8.09 3.91
N ARG A 256 -2.36 -8.04 5.05
CA ARG A 256 -3.56 -8.86 5.31
C ARG A 256 -4.68 -8.51 4.35
N ILE A 257 -4.87 -7.22 4.06
CA ILE A 257 -5.88 -6.75 3.10
C ILE A 257 -5.54 -7.25 1.69
N ALA A 258 -4.28 -7.12 1.26
CA ALA A 258 -3.82 -7.61 -0.04
C ALA A 258 -3.97 -9.13 -0.17
N MET A 259 -3.59 -9.90 0.88
CA MET A 259 -3.80 -11.35 0.92
C MET A 259 -5.26 -11.71 0.69
N LEU A 260 -6.17 -11.05 1.41
CA LEU A 260 -7.61 -11.29 1.30
C LEU A 260 -8.16 -10.88 -0.08
N LYS A 261 -7.71 -9.73 -0.60
CA LYS A 261 -8.18 -9.16 -1.87
C LYS A 261 -7.74 -9.98 -3.08
N TYR A 262 -6.50 -10.43 -3.08
CA TYR A 262 -5.89 -11.15 -4.20
C TYR A 262 -5.87 -12.68 -4.03
N GLY A 263 -6.35 -13.20 -2.89
CA GLY A 263 -6.35 -14.64 -2.62
C GLY A 263 -4.96 -15.22 -2.38
N ILE A 264 -4.04 -14.43 -1.83
CA ILE A 264 -2.67 -14.84 -1.52
C ILE A 264 -2.69 -15.56 -0.16
N GLU A 265 -2.19 -16.80 -0.14
CA GLU A 265 -2.27 -17.66 1.06
C GLU A 265 -1.04 -17.51 1.98
N ASP A 266 0.06 -16.95 1.48
CA ASP A 266 1.33 -16.85 2.20
C ASP A 266 1.91 -15.43 2.08
N ILE A 267 2.05 -14.73 3.23
CA ILE A 267 2.57 -13.37 3.33
C ILE A 267 4.00 -13.24 2.79
N ARG A 268 4.81 -14.30 2.89
CA ARG A 268 6.21 -14.30 2.46
C ARG A 268 6.37 -14.03 0.97
N HIS A 269 5.35 -14.30 0.15
CA HIS A 269 5.38 -13.98 -1.28
C HIS A 269 5.54 -12.49 -1.56
N PHE A 270 5.10 -11.61 -0.68
CA PHE A 270 5.30 -10.17 -0.83
C PHE A 270 6.77 -9.76 -0.69
N TYR A 271 7.59 -10.55 0.00
CA TYR A 271 8.96 -10.18 0.39
C TYR A 271 10.05 -10.98 -0.32
N THR A 272 9.70 -12.07 -1.01
CA THR A 272 10.68 -12.93 -1.73
C THR A 272 11.09 -12.37 -3.09
N ASN A 273 10.39 -11.38 -3.62
CA ASN A 273 10.64 -10.75 -4.93
C ASN A 273 10.68 -11.76 -6.11
N ASP A 274 9.85 -12.79 -6.05
CA ASP A 274 9.73 -13.77 -7.15
C ASP A 274 8.97 -13.16 -8.32
N VAL A 275 9.64 -13.03 -9.47
CA VAL A 275 9.06 -12.43 -10.69
C VAL A 275 7.80 -13.18 -11.15
N ARG A 276 7.76 -14.51 -10.99
CA ARG A 276 6.59 -15.33 -11.38
C ARG A 276 5.36 -15.00 -10.54
N PHE A 277 5.57 -14.62 -9.27
CA PHE A 277 4.51 -14.13 -8.41
C PHE A 277 4.07 -12.73 -8.84
N LEU A 278 5.01 -11.82 -9.06
CA LEU A 278 4.73 -10.43 -9.42
C LEU A 278 4.04 -10.30 -10.79
N ASP A 279 4.40 -11.15 -11.74
CA ASP A 279 3.80 -11.16 -13.09
C ASP A 279 2.29 -11.47 -13.08
N GLN A 280 1.77 -12.10 -12.04
CA GLN A 280 0.33 -12.37 -11.90
C GLN A 280 -0.50 -11.09 -11.69
N PHE A 281 0.14 -10.00 -11.25
CA PHE A 281 -0.50 -8.72 -10.94
C PHE A 281 -0.32 -7.68 -12.05
N LYS A 282 0.20 -8.04 -13.22
CA LYS A 282 0.22 -7.17 -14.40
C LYS A 282 -1.24 -6.82 -14.75
N ALA A 283 -1.51 -5.52 -14.97
CA ALA A 283 -2.85 -5.06 -15.28
C ALA A 283 -3.36 -5.73 -16.59
N VAL A 284 -4.60 -6.19 -16.59
CA VAL A 284 -5.25 -6.80 -17.78
C VAL A 284 -5.44 -5.76 -18.89
N GLU A 285 -5.41 -4.48 -18.55
CA GLU A 285 -5.53 -3.35 -19.48
C GLU A 285 -4.39 -3.26 -20.51
N ASP A 286 -3.23 -3.90 -20.23
CA ASP A 286 -2.09 -3.92 -21.16
C ASP A 286 -2.11 -5.10 -22.15
N ARG A 287 -3.10 -5.97 -22.08
CA ARG A 287 -3.36 -6.95 -23.15
C ARG A 287 -4.22 -6.26 -24.20
N GLY A 288 -3.55 -5.39 -24.99
CA GLY A 288 -4.20 -4.80 -26.14
C GLY A 288 -4.87 -5.92 -26.95
N ASP A 289 -6.17 -5.83 -27.08
CA ASP A 289 -6.92 -6.59 -28.06
C ASP A 289 -6.31 -6.23 -29.42
N MET A 290 -5.51 -7.16 -29.98
CA MET A 290 -5.10 -7.16 -31.37
C MET A 290 -6.11 -7.98 -32.17
#